data_babc2dbf3ed1f17c9ea4bbd6b7ff5d44
#
_entry.id   babc2dbf3ed1f17c9ea4bbd6b7ff5d44
#
_cell.length_a   1.000
_cell.length_b   1.000
_cell.length_c   1.000
_cell.angle_alpha   90.00
_cell.angle_beta   90.00
_cell.angle_gamma   90.00
#
_symmetry.space_group_name_H-M   'P 1'
#
loop_
_entity.id
_entity.type
_entity.pdbx_description
1 polymer ?
#
loop_
_entity_poly.entity_id
_entity_poly.type
_entity_poly.pdbx_seq_one_letter_code
_entity_poly.pdbx_strand_id
1 'polypeptide(L)'
;KNPDPRRYTEAIWDLPNGYLDAIEKPGYHTVKMFRELSKGGIDFLWSAHNNWAVSMPNLTRFLGQGDKKGIFDTFIVVNEVYPTLSCQYADVVLPAAMWVEREGAFGNGERRTAVFEKAVDAPGEAKWDLWMLMEVAKRVLAGEQIGGEDAFDHLFGAWYDAEAGAFKGTDREVCSSIWEEYRTFSNPSLNPDAEAINAEAKLKMEAKQLAPYEEYIYNHGLTWPVREVDGKWLPTLWRFCDGPQEDGFDEYGVETYGEHDKA
;
A
#
# COMPACT_ATOMS: atom_id res chain seq x y z
N LYS A 1 12.20 23.65 -2.75
CA LYS A 1 12.01 22.41 -3.55
C LYS A 1 11.52 21.35 -2.59
N ASN A 2 10.45 20.62 -2.94
CA ASN A 2 10.10 19.42 -2.19
C ASN A 2 11.29 18.46 -2.26
N PRO A 3 11.63 17.74 -1.17
CA PRO A 3 12.65 16.72 -1.19
C PRO A 3 12.30 15.67 -2.25
N ASP A 4 13.31 15.05 -2.83
CA ASP A 4 13.11 13.95 -3.76
C ASP A 4 12.47 12.78 -2.98
N PRO A 5 11.24 12.38 -3.31
CA PRO A 5 10.55 11.30 -2.57
C PRO A 5 11.33 9.97 -2.61
N ARG A 6 12.19 9.77 -3.61
CA ARG A 6 13.05 8.57 -3.68
C ARG A 6 14.06 8.54 -2.55
N ARG A 7 14.73 9.68 -2.26
CA ARG A 7 15.71 9.77 -1.15
C ARG A 7 15.04 9.49 0.19
N TYR A 8 13.83 10.00 0.36
CA TYR A 8 13.07 9.75 1.57
C TYR A 8 12.67 8.28 1.72
N THR A 9 12.27 7.64 0.62
CA THR A 9 11.96 6.20 0.61
C THR A 9 13.21 5.36 0.86
N GLU A 10 14.34 5.72 0.24
CA GLU A 10 15.62 5.03 0.48
C GLU A 10 16.01 5.08 1.95
N ALA A 11 15.83 6.23 2.61
CA ALA A 11 16.13 6.36 4.03
C ALA A 11 15.22 5.49 4.91
N ILE A 12 13.92 5.37 4.58
CA ILE A 12 12.97 4.55 5.35
C ILE A 12 13.27 3.05 5.19
N TRP A 13 13.64 2.62 3.99
CA TRP A 13 13.91 1.22 3.69
C TRP A 13 15.40 0.85 3.81
N ASP A 14 16.21 1.75 4.36
CA ASP A 14 17.67 1.58 4.50
C ASP A 14 18.35 1.14 3.19
N LEU A 15 17.92 1.74 2.07
CA LEU A 15 18.47 1.47 0.76
C LEU A 15 19.69 2.36 0.49
N PRO A 16 20.69 1.88 -0.27
CA PRO A 16 21.80 2.72 -0.70
C PRO A 16 21.33 3.98 -1.42
N ASN A 17 21.97 5.11 -1.15
CA ASN A 17 21.63 6.37 -1.81
C ASN A 17 21.75 6.25 -3.34
N GLY A 18 20.68 6.56 -4.06
CA GLY A 18 20.59 6.42 -5.52
C GLY A 18 20.03 5.06 -5.98
N TYR A 19 19.70 4.17 -5.07
CA TYR A 19 19.15 2.84 -5.43
C TYR A 19 17.86 2.95 -6.28
N LEU A 20 17.01 3.91 -5.94
CA LEU A 20 15.75 4.14 -6.64
C LEU A 20 15.87 5.07 -7.88
N ASP A 21 17.08 5.47 -8.29
CA ASP A 21 17.27 6.32 -9.48
C ASP A 21 16.86 5.64 -10.78
N ALA A 22 16.89 4.32 -10.83
CA ALA A 22 16.38 3.54 -11.96
C ALA A 22 14.87 3.73 -12.20
N ILE A 23 14.12 4.18 -11.18
CA ILE A 23 12.70 4.50 -11.32
C ILE A 23 12.56 5.91 -11.90
N GLU A 24 12.61 6.02 -13.22
CA GLU A 24 12.54 7.31 -13.91
C GLU A 24 11.12 7.90 -13.98
N LYS A 25 10.11 7.06 -14.01
CA LYS A 25 8.72 7.45 -14.24
C LYS A 25 7.75 6.68 -13.34
N PRO A 26 6.65 7.31 -12.95
CA PRO A 26 5.57 6.59 -12.27
C PRO A 26 4.98 5.51 -13.18
N GLY A 27 4.47 4.45 -12.57
CA GLY A 27 3.75 3.38 -13.26
C GLY A 27 2.49 3.90 -13.99
N TYR A 28 1.92 3.06 -14.81
CA TYR A 28 0.70 3.39 -15.53
C TYR A 28 -0.52 3.39 -14.60
N HIS A 29 -1.41 4.36 -14.77
CA HIS A 29 -2.76 4.23 -14.22
C HIS A 29 -3.53 3.13 -14.95
N THR A 30 -4.55 2.56 -14.33
CA THR A 30 -5.26 1.36 -14.80
C THR A 30 -5.65 1.40 -16.28
N VAL A 31 -6.31 2.45 -16.74
CA VAL A 31 -6.74 2.55 -18.15
C VAL A 31 -5.55 2.57 -19.13
N LYS A 32 -4.47 3.26 -18.78
CA LYS A 32 -3.26 3.28 -19.61
C LYS A 32 -2.57 1.92 -19.59
N MET A 33 -2.51 1.27 -18.44
CA MET A 33 -1.96 -0.08 -18.29
C MET A 33 -2.67 -1.06 -19.26
N PHE A 34 -4.00 -1.08 -19.27
CA PHE A 34 -4.77 -1.92 -20.20
C PHE A 34 -4.58 -1.54 -21.67
N ARG A 35 -4.39 -0.26 -21.99
CA ARG A 35 -4.04 0.18 -23.35
C ARG A 35 -2.68 -0.33 -23.79
N GLU A 36 -1.69 -0.32 -22.93
CA GLU A 36 -0.37 -0.87 -23.26
C GLU A 36 -0.40 -2.40 -23.33
N LEU A 37 -1.15 -3.06 -22.44
CA LEU A 37 -1.40 -4.49 -22.48
C LEU A 37 -2.01 -4.91 -23.81
N SER A 38 -3.01 -4.18 -24.32
CA SER A 38 -3.64 -4.44 -25.62
C SER A 38 -2.70 -4.28 -26.83
N LYS A 39 -1.55 -3.67 -26.64
CA LYS A 39 -0.49 -3.53 -27.67
C LYS A 39 0.63 -4.56 -27.51
N GLY A 40 0.55 -5.42 -26.51
CA GLY A 40 1.60 -6.36 -26.15
C GLY A 40 2.81 -5.69 -25.48
N GLY A 41 2.59 -4.58 -24.79
CA GLY A 41 3.62 -3.86 -24.01
C GLY A 41 3.73 -4.31 -22.56
N ILE A 42 2.94 -5.32 -22.15
CA ILE A 42 2.95 -5.90 -20.81
C ILE A 42 2.87 -7.42 -20.95
N ASP A 43 3.90 -8.12 -20.49
CA ASP A 43 4.02 -9.57 -20.59
C ASP A 43 3.45 -10.30 -19.35
N PHE A 44 3.33 -9.59 -18.21
CA PHE A 44 2.88 -10.15 -16.96
C PHE A 44 1.92 -9.20 -16.25
N LEU A 45 0.77 -9.71 -15.82
CA LEU A 45 -0.21 -8.99 -15.01
C LEU A 45 -0.56 -9.81 -13.77
N TRP A 46 -0.34 -9.24 -12.59
CA TRP A 46 -0.88 -9.78 -11.34
C TRP A 46 -2.03 -8.91 -10.83
N SER A 47 -3.21 -9.49 -10.75
CA SER A 47 -4.42 -8.82 -10.28
C SER A 47 -4.86 -9.38 -8.94
N ALA A 48 -4.92 -8.53 -7.93
CA ALA A 48 -5.35 -8.88 -6.59
C ALA A 48 -6.72 -8.25 -6.27
N HIS A 49 -7.70 -9.08 -5.91
CA HIS A 49 -9.05 -8.67 -5.48
C HIS A 49 -9.72 -7.65 -6.40
N ASN A 50 -9.54 -7.80 -7.70
CA ASN A 50 -10.09 -6.87 -8.68
C ASN A 50 -10.75 -7.60 -9.83
N ASN A 51 -12.07 -7.49 -9.91
CA ASN A 51 -12.83 -8.06 -11.03
C ASN A 51 -12.83 -7.10 -12.23
N TRP A 52 -11.63 -6.84 -12.79
CA TRP A 52 -11.43 -5.94 -13.94
C TRP A 52 -12.19 -6.38 -15.19
N ALA A 53 -12.47 -7.67 -15.35
CA ALA A 53 -13.27 -8.18 -16.48
C ALA A 53 -14.71 -7.67 -16.46
N VAL A 54 -15.20 -7.20 -15.31
CA VAL A 54 -16.51 -6.52 -15.18
C VAL A 54 -16.35 -5.01 -15.12
N SER A 55 -15.39 -4.51 -14.34
CA SER A 55 -15.26 -3.08 -14.04
C SER A 55 -14.51 -2.26 -15.09
N MET A 56 -13.71 -2.91 -15.95
CA MET A 56 -12.97 -2.19 -16.99
C MET A 56 -13.91 -1.73 -18.11
N PRO A 57 -14.04 -0.41 -18.35
CA PRO A 57 -14.88 0.09 -19.41
C PRO A 57 -14.36 -0.33 -20.79
N ASN A 58 -15.26 -0.79 -21.66
CA ASN A 58 -14.93 -1.19 -23.03
C ASN A 58 -13.88 -2.32 -23.11
N LEU A 59 -14.03 -3.34 -22.27
CA LEU A 59 -13.07 -4.45 -22.14
C LEU A 59 -12.74 -5.13 -23.47
N THR A 60 -13.75 -5.33 -24.35
CA THR A 60 -13.56 -5.97 -25.65
C THR A 60 -12.48 -5.33 -26.51
N ARG A 61 -12.24 -4.03 -26.32
CA ARG A 61 -11.14 -3.32 -26.99
C ARG A 61 -9.76 -3.81 -26.57
N PHE A 62 -9.65 -4.35 -25.35
CA PHE A 62 -8.39 -4.78 -24.75
C PHE A 62 -8.13 -6.27 -24.89
N LEU A 63 -9.12 -7.05 -25.31
CA LEU A 63 -8.99 -8.51 -25.45
C LEU A 63 -8.09 -8.93 -26.61
N GLY A 64 -7.84 -8.04 -27.56
CA GLY A 64 -7.17 -8.37 -28.83
C GLY A 64 -8.17 -8.86 -29.89
N GLN A 65 -7.84 -8.67 -31.15
CA GLN A 65 -8.65 -9.09 -32.30
C GLN A 65 -7.76 -9.44 -33.51
N GLY A 66 -7.94 -10.63 -34.07
CA GLY A 66 -7.14 -11.10 -35.17
C GLY A 66 -5.66 -11.19 -34.83
N ASP A 67 -4.79 -10.56 -35.62
CA ASP A 67 -3.34 -10.52 -35.37
C ASP A 67 -2.90 -9.50 -34.36
N LYS A 68 -3.86 -8.79 -33.72
CA LYS A 68 -3.55 -7.79 -32.69
C LYS A 68 -3.36 -8.49 -31.35
N LYS A 69 -2.23 -8.18 -30.73
CA LYS A 69 -1.97 -8.55 -29.34
C LYS A 69 -3.05 -7.98 -28.41
N GLY A 70 -3.29 -8.65 -27.32
CA GLY A 70 -4.27 -8.28 -26.33
C GLY A 70 -4.02 -8.97 -25.01
N ILE A 71 -5.05 -8.99 -24.17
CA ILE A 71 -4.94 -9.58 -22.83
C ILE A 71 -4.57 -11.09 -22.87
N PHE A 72 -4.95 -11.79 -23.94
CA PHE A 72 -4.63 -13.22 -24.13
C PHE A 72 -3.16 -13.51 -24.42
N ASP A 73 -2.37 -12.47 -24.74
CA ASP A 73 -0.91 -12.61 -24.95
C ASP A 73 -0.12 -12.31 -23.68
N THR A 74 -0.79 -11.97 -22.60
CA THR A 74 -0.20 -11.62 -21.29
C THR A 74 -0.35 -12.79 -20.35
N PHE A 75 0.71 -13.15 -19.60
CA PHE A 75 0.60 -14.11 -18.51
C PHE A 75 -0.09 -13.47 -17.32
N ILE A 76 -1.26 -13.99 -16.94
CA ILE A 76 -2.13 -13.39 -15.95
C ILE A 76 -2.24 -14.26 -14.70
N VAL A 77 -1.88 -13.68 -13.57
CA VAL A 77 -2.14 -14.23 -12.23
C VAL A 77 -3.26 -13.45 -11.58
N VAL A 78 -4.24 -14.14 -11.03
CA VAL A 78 -5.33 -13.54 -10.25
C VAL A 78 -5.35 -14.18 -8.88
N ASN A 79 -5.23 -13.38 -7.81
CA ASN A 79 -5.59 -13.83 -6.47
C ASN A 79 -6.94 -13.24 -6.09
N GLU A 80 -7.87 -14.11 -5.72
CA GLU A 80 -9.26 -13.73 -5.50
C GLU A 80 -9.92 -14.67 -4.49
N VAL A 81 -10.86 -14.11 -3.72
CA VAL A 81 -11.66 -14.85 -2.74
C VAL A 81 -12.75 -15.67 -3.43
N TYR A 82 -13.31 -15.15 -4.52
CA TYR A 82 -14.38 -15.78 -5.29
C TYR A 82 -13.96 -16.02 -6.74
N PRO A 83 -14.53 -17.01 -7.42
CA PRO A 83 -14.29 -17.26 -8.84
C PRO A 83 -14.97 -16.17 -9.70
N THR A 84 -14.40 -14.97 -9.69
CA THR A 84 -14.89 -13.82 -10.47
C THR A 84 -14.68 -14.02 -11.98
N LEU A 85 -15.30 -13.17 -12.80
CA LEU A 85 -15.12 -13.24 -14.25
C LEU A 85 -13.65 -13.03 -14.65
N SER A 86 -12.88 -12.25 -13.92
CA SER A 86 -11.45 -12.06 -14.17
C SER A 86 -10.64 -13.35 -14.05
N CYS A 87 -11.06 -14.29 -13.21
CA CYS A 87 -10.41 -15.58 -13.07
C CYS A 87 -10.48 -16.42 -14.38
N GLN A 88 -11.47 -16.16 -15.25
CA GLN A 88 -11.61 -16.88 -16.53
C GLN A 88 -10.55 -16.47 -17.55
N TYR A 89 -9.89 -15.34 -17.34
CA TYR A 89 -8.80 -14.85 -18.19
C TYR A 89 -7.42 -15.15 -17.61
N ALA A 90 -7.35 -15.73 -16.41
CA ALA A 90 -6.10 -15.99 -15.73
C ALA A 90 -5.45 -17.31 -16.19
N ASP A 91 -4.13 -17.31 -16.33
CA ASP A 91 -3.31 -18.52 -16.48
C ASP A 91 -3.15 -19.24 -15.13
N VAL A 92 -3.11 -18.45 -14.04
CA VAL A 92 -3.02 -18.96 -12.68
C VAL A 92 -4.02 -18.22 -11.78
N VAL A 93 -4.79 -18.99 -11.00
CA VAL A 93 -5.68 -18.46 -9.97
C VAL A 93 -5.16 -18.92 -8.60
N LEU A 94 -4.91 -17.96 -7.71
CA LEU A 94 -4.48 -18.19 -6.35
C LEU A 94 -5.67 -17.93 -5.40
N PRO A 95 -6.15 -18.92 -4.66
CA PRO A 95 -7.24 -18.72 -3.71
C PRO A 95 -6.77 -17.85 -2.55
N ALA A 96 -7.44 -16.71 -2.36
CA ALA A 96 -7.07 -15.72 -1.35
C ALA A 96 -7.97 -15.81 -0.10
N ALA A 97 -7.37 -15.57 1.06
CA ALA A 97 -8.11 -15.43 2.31
C ALA A 97 -8.95 -14.16 2.31
N MET A 98 -10.22 -14.29 2.77
CA MET A 98 -11.14 -13.18 2.95
C MET A 98 -10.72 -12.29 4.13
N TRP A 99 -11.26 -11.09 4.21
CA TRP A 99 -10.97 -10.15 5.31
C TRP A 99 -11.22 -10.71 6.71
N VAL A 100 -12.20 -11.60 6.90
CA VAL A 100 -12.48 -12.28 8.19
C VAL A 100 -11.50 -13.42 8.50
N GLU A 101 -10.71 -13.85 7.53
CA GLU A 101 -9.79 -14.99 7.60
C GLU A 101 -8.33 -14.55 7.79
N ARG A 102 -8.09 -13.25 7.82
CA ARG A 102 -6.78 -12.60 8.00
C ARG A 102 -6.90 -11.31 8.76
N GLU A 103 -5.80 -10.73 9.17
CA GLU A 103 -5.75 -9.39 9.73
C GLU A 103 -5.33 -8.36 8.67
N GLY A 104 -5.64 -7.09 8.89
CA GLY A 104 -5.24 -6.01 8.00
C GLY A 104 -5.96 -4.69 8.26
N ALA A 105 -5.59 -3.69 7.47
CA ALA A 105 -6.20 -2.37 7.51
C ALA A 105 -6.72 -1.97 6.14
N PHE A 106 -7.78 -1.18 6.10
CA PHE A 106 -8.30 -0.60 4.87
C PHE A 106 -8.72 0.86 5.07
N GLY A 107 -8.52 1.67 4.04
CA GLY A 107 -9.04 3.03 3.96
C GLY A 107 -10.27 3.11 3.07
N ASN A 108 -11.06 4.15 3.24
CA ASN A 108 -12.24 4.41 2.43
C ASN A 108 -12.31 5.87 1.93
N GLY A 109 -13.37 6.21 1.22
CA GLY A 109 -13.61 7.57 0.69
C GLY A 109 -13.80 8.64 1.76
N GLU A 110 -14.14 8.29 3.01
CA GLU A 110 -14.20 9.19 4.15
C GLU A 110 -12.81 9.51 4.73
N ARG A 111 -11.75 8.96 4.17
CA ARG A 111 -10.39 9.03 4.73
C ARG A 111 -10.25 8.25 6.05
N ARG A 112 -11.21 7.43 6.39
CA ARG A 112 -11.17 6.60 7.59
C ARG A 112 -10.37 5.33 7.31
N THR A 113 -9.38 5.07 8.12
CA THR A 113 -8.72 3.79 8.19
C THR A 113 -9.35 2.95 9.28
N ALA A 114 -9.75 1.75 8.96
CA ALA A 114 -10.25 0.75 9.90
C ALA A 114 -9.39 -0.51 9.82
N VAL A 115 -9.29 -1.21 10.93
CA VAL A 115 -8.59 -2.50 11.05
C VAL A 115 -9.65 -3.60 11.11
N PHE A 116 -9.38 -4.69 10.44
CA PHE A 116 -10.14 -5.93 10.59
C PHE A 116 -9.23 -7.01 11.18
N GLU A 117 -9.80 -7.75 12.13
CA GLU A 117 -9.12 -8.82 12.84
C GLU A 117 -9.54 -10.16 12.28
N LYS A 118 -8.61 -11.11 12.27
CA LYS A 118 -8.92 -12.49 11.88
C LYS A 118 -9.91 -13.10 12.86
N ALA A 119 -11.04 -13.58 12.35
CA ALA A 119 -12.09 -14.22 13.12
C ALA A 119 -12.17 -15.73 12.90
N VAL A 120 -11.77 -16.22 11.72
CA VAL A 120 -11.80 -17.63 11.33
C VAL A 120 -10.58 -17.99 10.49
N ASP A 121 -10.27 -19.28 10.39
CA ASP A 121 -9.21 -19.74 9.49
C ASP A 121 -9.67 -19.74 8.04
N ALA A 122 -8.73 -19.47 7.13
CA ALA A 122 -8.99 -19.54 5.70
C ALA A 122 -9.27 -20.98 5.26
N PRO A 123 -10.26 -21.22 4.38
CA PRO A 123 -10.63 -22.57 3.95
C PRO A 123 -9.63 -23.13 2.93
N GLY A 124 -9.43 -24.44 2.96
CA GLY A 124 -8.67 -25.18 1.96
C GLY A 124 -7.25 -24.66 1.77
N GLU A 125 -6.91 -24.30 0.54
CA GLU A 125 -5.58 -23.77 0.18
C GLU A 125 -5.50 -22.25 0.18
N ALA A 126 -6.58 -21.55 0.56
CA ALA A 126 -6.60 -20.10 0.59
C ALA A 126 -5.53 -19.54 1.52
N LYS A 127 -4.78 -18.55 1.04
CA LYS A 127 -3.68 -17.90 1.75
C LYS A 127 -3.89 -16.40 1.82
N TRP A 128 -3.28 -15.79 2.82
CA TRP A 128 -3.18 -14.35 2.92
C TRP A 128 -2.38 -13.79 1.74
N ASP A 129 -2.86 -12.70 1.14
CA ASP A 129 -2.19 -12.03 -0.01
C ASP A 129 -0.74 -11.69 0.31
N LEU A 130 -0.49 -11.23 1.53
CA LEU A 130 0.86 -10.89 1.98
C LEU A 130 1.79 -12.12 1.93
N TRP A 131 1.30 -13.29 2.31
CA TRP A 131 2.07 -14.53 2.19
C TRP A 131 2.39 -14.87 0.74
N MET A 132 1.42 -14.70 -0.18
CA MET A 132 1.65 -14.93 -1.61
C MET A 132 2.71 -13.99 -2.17
N LEU A 133 2.64 -12.70 -1.77
CA LEU A 133 3.63 -11.70 -2.16
C LEU A 133 5.03 -12.06 -1.64
N MET A 134 5.14 -12.52 -0.40
CA MET A 134 6.43 -12.91 0.19
C MET A 134 7.03 -14.13 -0.51
N GLU A 135 6.22 -15.12 -0.82
CA GLU A 135 6.67 -16.31 -1.52
C GLU A 135 7.13 -16.02 -2.96
N VAL A 136 6.53 -15.05 -3.63
CA VAL A 136 7.01 -14.59 -4.93
C VAL A 136 8.25 -13.71 -4.79
N ALA A 137 8.24 -12.76 -3.86
CA ALA A 137 9.38 -11.87 -3.61
C ALA A 137 10.65 -12.65 -3.29
N LYS A 138 10.56 -13.67 -2.43
CA LYS A 138 11.67 -14.58 -2.12
C LYS A 138 12.32 -15.20 -3.37
N ARG A 139 11.51 -15.55 -4.37
CA ARG A 139 12.00 -16.16 -5.61
C ARG A 139 12.56 -15.12 -6.58
N VAL A 140 11.95 -13.96 -6.62
CA VAL A 140 12.39 -12.86 -7.51
C VAL A 140 13.70 -12.27 -7.02
N LEU A 141 13.88 -12.15 -5.70
CA LEU A 141 15.07 -11.58 -5.08
C LEU A 141 16.18 -12.61 -4.80
N ALA A 142 15.99 -13.88 -5.18
CA ALA A 142 16.95 -14.93 -4.93
C ALA A 142 18.33 -14.62 -5.54
N GLY A 143 19.33 -14.47 -4.68
CA GLY A 143 20.70 -14.12 -5.08
C GLY A 143 20.99 -12.63 -5.26
N GLU A 144 19.98 -11.77 -5.13
CA GLU A 144 20.14 -10.32 -5.13
C GLU A 144 20.62 -9.82 -3.76
N GLN A 145 21.33 -8.68 -3.74
CA GLN A 145 21.86 -8.09 -2.52
C GLN A 145 21.55 -6.59 -2.44
N ILE A 146 21.30 -6.12 -1.23
CA ILE A 146 21.17 -4.71 -0.89
C ILE A 146 22.18 -4.39 0.20
N GLY A 147 23.08 -3.45 -0.05
CA GLY A 147 24.12 -3.08 0.94
C GLY A 147 25.08 -4.22 1.33
N GLY A 148 25.08 -5.34 0.60
CA GLY A 148 25.87 -6.54 0.90
C GLY A 148 25.14 -7.61 1.72
N GLU A 149 23.88 -7.38 2.04
CA GLU A 149 22.97 -8.33 2.66
C GLU A 149 22.04 -8.99 1.63
N ASP A 150 21.48 -10.15 1.94
CA ASP A 150 20.42 -10.76 1.11
C ASP A 150 19.26 -9.78 0.95
N ALA A 151 18.83 -9.52 -0.29
CA ALA A 151 17.84 -8.49 -0.57
C ALA A 151 16.46 -8.81 0.03
N PHE A 152 16.09 -10.08 0.12
CA PHE A 152 14.83 -10.46 0.74
C PHE A 152 14.86 -10.26 2.26
N ASP A 153 15.92 -10.69 2.90
CA ASP A 153 16.09 -10.53 4.36
C ASP A 153 16.19 -9.07 4.74
N HIS A 154 16.90 -8.24 3.95
CA HIS A 154 16.99 -6.81 4.15
C HIS A 154 15.61 -6.13 4.15
N LEU A 155 14.76 -6.46 3.18
CA LEU A 155 13.45 -5.81 3.01
C LEU A 155 12.36 -6.40 3.91
N PHE A 156 12.38 -7.69 4.16
CA PHE A 156 11.24 -8.41 4.74
C PHE A 156 11.61 -9.30 5.94
N GLY A 157 12.90 -9.49 6.20
CA GLY A 157 13.39 -10.37 7.26
C GLY A 157 12.97 -9.98 8.67
N ALA A 158 12.56 -8.73 8.89
CA ALA A 158 12.05 -8.29 10.19
C ALA A 158 10.77 -9.05 10.62
N TRP A 159 9.92 -9.43 9.68
CA TRP A 159 8.60 -10.01 9.96
C TRP A 159 8.26 -11.26 9.13
N TYR A 160 9.15 -11.71 8.23
CA TYR A 160 8.98 -12.95 7.48
C TYR A 160 10.27 -13.79 7.53
N ASP A 161 10.10 -15.10 7.70
CA ASP A 161 11.17 -16.08 7.65
C ASP A 161 11.16 -16.78 6.28
N ALA A 162 12.16 -16.49 5.45
CA ALA A 162 12.26 -17.02 4.11
C ALA A 162 12.49 -18.52 4.07
N GLU A 163 13.23 -19.09 5.04
CA GLU A 163 13.53 -20.52 5.11
C GLU A 163 12.29 -21.32 5.56
N ALA A 164 11.61 -20.84 6.60
CA ALA A 164 10.39 -21.45 7.10
C ALA A 164 9.18 -21.21 6.17
N GLY A 165 9.21 -20.17 5.31
CA GLY A 165 8.06 -19.76 4.51
C GLY A 165 6.89 -19.26 5.35
N ALA A 166 7.18 -18.57 6.46
CA ALA A 166 6.20 -18.21 7.48
C ALA A 166 6.47 -16.82 8.08
N PHE A 167 5.42 -16.19 8.58
CA PHE A 167 5.53 -14.95 9.33
C PHE A 167 6.16 -15.18 10.71
N LYS A 168 6.93 -14.20 11.17
CA LYS A 168 7.54 -14.15 12.50
C LYS A 168 6.57 -13.50 13.47
N GLY A 169 5.76 -14.30 14.14
CA GLY A 169 4.76 -13.84 15.10
C GLY A 169 3.31 -14.02 14.65
N THR A 170 2.39 -13.40 15.36
CA THR A 170 0.96 -13.40 15.06
C THR A 170 0.63 -12.47 13.90
N ASP A 171 -0.51 -12.67 13.26
CA ASP A 171 -0.99 -11.78 12.19
C ASP A 171 -1.02 -10.30 12.65
N ARG A 172 -1.41 -10.07 13.93
CA ARG A 172 -1.40 -8.76 14.58
C ARG A 172 -0.01 -8.13 14.66
N GLU A 173 0.97 -8.88 15.12
CA GLU A 173 2.34 -8.40 15.25
C GLU A 173 2.95 -8.06 13.89
N VAL A 174 2.67 -8.87 12.88
CA VAL A 174 3.09 -8.64 11.51
C VAL A 174 2.43 -7.38 10.93
N CYS A 175 1.11 -7.24 11.05
CA CYS A 175 0.40 -6.05 10.58
C CYS A 175 0.86 -4.79 11.30
N SER A 176 1.08 -4.85 12.61
CA SER A 176 1.60 -3.72 13.40
C SER A 176 3.00 -3.32 12.94
N SER A 177 3.90 -4.29 12.72
CA SER A 177 5.27 -4.02 12.24
C SER A 177 5.27 -3.32 10.87
N ILE A 178 4.50 -3.82 9.92
CA ILE A 178 4.37 -3.21 8.58
C ILE A 178 3.71 -1.83 8.67
N TRP A 179 2.74 -1.66 9.57
CA TRP A 179 2.08 -0.39 9.78
C TRP A 179 3.02 0.67 10.35
N GLU A 180 3.90 0.31 11.29
CA GLU A 180 4.88 1.23 11.85
C GLU A 180 5.87 1.71 10.78
N GLU A 181 6.31 0.84 9.87
CA GLU A 181 7.10 1.26 8.71
C GLU A 181 6.29 2.23 7.83
N TYR A 182 5.03 1.90 7.51
CA TYR A 182 4.16 2.77 6.72
C TYR A 182 3.92 4.14 7.38
N ARG A 183 3.77 4.20 8.71
CA ARG A 183 3.66 5.45 9.46
C ARG A 183 4.88 6.35 9.29
N THR A 184 6.05 5.80 9.13
CA THR A 184 7.30 6.55 8.95
C THR A 184 7.22 7.46 7.72
N PHE A 185 6.48 7.10 6.69
CA PHE A 185 6.23 7.95 5.52
C PHE A 185 5.44 9.22 5.82
N SER A 186 4.65 9.23 6.86
CA SER A 186 3.83 10.37 7.28
C SER A 186 4.31 11.03 8.58
N ASN A 187 5.28 10.45 9.27
CA ASN A 187 5.85 10.98 10.49
C ASN A 187 7.37 11.12 10.40
N PRO A 188 7.86 12.31 10.01
CA PRO A 188 9.29 12.52 9.82
C PRO A 188 10.12 12.38 11.10
N SER A 189 9.53 12.45 12.29
CA SER A 189 10.25 12.21 13.54
C SER A 189 10.63 10.75 13.76
N LEU A 190 9.95 9.83 13.06
CA LEU A 190 10.28 8.40 13.05
C LEU A 190 11.32 8.04 11.98
N ASN A 191 11.61 8.94 11.05
CA ASN A 191 12.60 8.71 10.02
C ASN A 191 14.00 9.06 10.56
N PRO A 192 14.96 8.12 10.51
CA PRO A 192 16.32 8.36 10.99
C PRO A 192 17.05 9.47 10.21
N ASP A 193 16.70 9.72 8.96
CA ASP A 193 17.35 10.69 8.07
C ASP A 193 16.48 11.95 7.85
N ALA A 194 15.95 12.49 8.94
CA ALA A 194 15.10 13.69 8.93
C ALA A 194 15.77 14.92 8.27
N GLU A 195 17.08 14.92 8.06
CA GLU A 195 17.82 15.98 7.36
C GLU A 195 17.49 16.06 5.87
N ALA A 196 17.03 14.95 5.25
CA ALA A 196 16.61 14.93 3.85
C ALA A 196 15.34 15.75 3.60
N ILE A 197 14.61 16.14 4.66
CA ILE A 197 13.32 16.83 4.58
C ILE A 197 13.50 18.27 5.07
N ASN A 198 13.09 19.24 4.25
CA ASN A 198 13.12 20.64 4.68
C ASN A 198 12.08 20.90 5.80
N ALA A 199 12.31 21.96 6.59
CA ALA A 199 11.48 22.26 7.77
C ALA A 199 9.99 22.44 7.44
N GLU A 200 9.65 23.02 6.29
CA GLU A 200 8.26 23.21 5.85
C GLU A 200 7.59 21.87 5.51
N ALA A 201 8.29 21.00 4.78
CA ALA A 201 7.79 19.67 4.46
C ALA A 201 7.62 18.83 5.74
N LYS A 202 8.55 18.94 6.70
CA LYS A 202 8.49 18.27 8.00
C LYS A 202 7.25 18.67 8.77
N LEU A 203 6.97 19.97 8.91
CA LEU A 203 5.75 20.45 9.57
C LEU A 203 4.47 19.94 8.90
N LYS A 204 4.42 19.94 7.57
CA LYS A 204 3.26 19.42 6.82
C LYS A 204 3.05 17.92 7.03
N MET A 205 4.13 17.16 7.18
CA MET A 205 4.06 15.72 7.46
C MET A 205 3.65 15.45 8.90
N GLU A 206 4.21 16.18 9.87
CA GLU A 206 3.85 16.07 11.29
C GLU A 206 2.36 16.34 11.52
N ALA A 207 1.76 17.23 10.75
CA ALA A 207 0.34 17.50 10.82
C ALA A 207 -0.53 16.48 10.05
N LYS A 208 0.06 15.56 9.31
CA LYS A 208 -0.64 14.52 8.51
C LYS A 208 -0.28 13.10 8.95
N GLN A 209 -0.11 12.89 10.23
CA GLN A 209 0.33 11.61 10.76
C GLN A 209 -0.72 10.51 10.61
N LEU A 210 -0.22 9.29 10.76
CA LEU A 210 -0.98 8.10 11.08
C LEU A 210 -0.73 7.73 12.54
N ALA A 211 -1.75 7.29 13.25
CA ALA A 211 -1.61 6.77 14.60
C ALA A 211 -0.91 5.39 14.60
N PRO A 212 -0.41 4.89 15.73
CA PRO A 212 -0.01 3.50 15.89
C PRO A 212 -1.13 2.53 15.52
N TYR A 213 -0.77 1.32 15.06
CA TYR A 213 -1.76 0.34 14.59
C TYR A 213 -2.86 0.04 15.62
N GLU A 214 -2.49 -0.13 16.88
CA GLU A 214 -3.39 -0.45 17.98
C GLU A 214 -4.46 0.65 18.22
N GLU A 215 -4.13 1.90 17.94
CA GLU A 215 -5.09 3.01 18.07
C GLU A 215 -6.28 2.89 17.13
N TYR A 216 -6.05 2.32 15.94
CA TYR A 216 -7.15 2.09 14.99
C TYR A 216 -8.07 0.96 15.43
N ILE A 217 -7.54 -0.02 16.16
CA ILE A 217 -8.35 -1.09 16.78
C ILE A 217 -9.16 -0.51 17.93
N TYR A 218 -8.48 0.15 18.87
CA TYR A 218 -9.09 0.71 20.07
C TYR A 218 -10.22 1.72 19.74
N ASN A 219 -10.00 2.57 18.74
CA ASN A 219 -10.95 3.61 18.34
C ASN A 219 -11.93 3.13 17.23
N HIS A 220 -11.93 1.86 16.87
CA HIS A 220 -12.76 1.34 15.77
C HIS A 220 -12.58 2.09 14.44
N GLY A 221 -11.34 2.49 14.18
CA GLY A 221 -10.93 3.29 13.02
C GLY A 221 -10.81 4.78 13.31
N LEU A 222 -9.86 5.42 12.63
CA LEU A 222 -9.57 6.85 12.74
C LEU A 222 -9.61 7.51 11.37
N THR A 223 -10.14 8.73 11.31
CA THR A 223 -10.18 9.53 10.07
C THR A 223 -8.88 10.32 9.92
N TRP A 224 -8.17 10.08 8.82
CA TRP A 224 -6.91 10.76 8.49
C TRP A 224 -7.12 12.23 8.09
N PRO A 225 -6.21 13.13 8.40
CA PRO A 225 -5.00 12.95 9.20
C PRO A 225 -5.31 12.79 10.69
N VAL A 226 -4.40 12.15 11.43
CA VAL A 226 -4.47 12.08 12.88
C VAL A 226 -3.27 12.78 13.51
N ARG A 227 -3.42 13.25 14.71
CA ARG A 227 -2.40 13.96 15.47
C ARG A 227 -2.44 13.54 16.94
N GLU A 228 -1.27 13.40 17.53
CA GLU A 228 -1.17 13.18 18.97
C GLU A 228 -1.26 14.50 19.72
N VAL A 229 -2.18 14.59 20.67
CA VAL A 229 -2.34 15.73 21.58
C VAL A 229 -2.54 15.19 23.00
N ASP A 230 -1.64 15.55 23.89
CA ASP A 230 -1.67 15.12 25.30
C ASP A 230 -1.81 13.59 25.47
N GLY A 231 -1.09 12.83 24.64
CA GLY A 231 -1.10 11.37 24.65
C GLY A 231 -2.36 10.72 24.07
N LYS A 232 -3.18 11.48 23.36
CA LYS A 232 -4.37 10.98 22.66
C LYS A 232 -4.25 11.21 21.17
N TRP A 233 -4.66 10.23 20.39
CA TRP A 233 -4.72 10.33 18.94
C TRP A 233 -6.08 10.86 18.51
N LEU A 234 -6.08 12.08 17.97
CA LEU A 234 -7.27 12.78 17.54
C LEU A 234 -7.43 12.68 16.02
N PRO A 235 -8.59 12.24 15.52
CA PRO A 235 -8.90 12.20 14.09
C PRO A 235 -9.29 13.58 13.56
N THR A 236 -9.15 13.79 12.26
CA THR A 236 -9.71 14.94 11.55
C THR A 236 -11.08 14.59 10.99
N LEU A 237 -12.13 14.95 11.68
CA LEU A 237 -13.51 14.66 11.26
C LEU A 237 -13.92 15.51 10.06
N TRP A 238 -13.58 16.80 10.11
CA TRP A 238 -13.90 17.79 9.07
C TRP A 238 -12.63 18.33 8.45
N ARG A 239 -12.47 18.14 7.15
CA ARG A 239 -11.23 18.54 6.49
C ARG A 239 -11.30 19.91 5.84
N PHE A 240 -12.45 20.27 5.31
CA PHE A 240 -12.68 21.52 4.58
C PHE A 240 -13.76 22.31 5.31
N CYS A 241 -13.37 23.01 6.38
CA CYS A 241 -14.28 23.85 7.14
C CYS A 241 -13.60 25.16 7.53
N ASP A 242 -14.39 26.21 7.65
CA ASP A 242 -13.95 27.49 8.16
C ASP A 242 -13.99 27.48 9.71
N GLY A 243 -12.92 27.94 10.33
CA GLY A 243 -12.82 28.10 11.77
C GLY A 243 -12.31 26.89 12.55
N PRO A 244 -12.12 27.06 13.86
CA PRO A 244 -11.59 26.06 14.74
C PRO A 244 -12.44 24.79 14.80
N GLN A 245 -11.78 23.64 14.83
CA GLN A 245 -12.41 22.35 15.11
C GLN A 245 -12.14 21.97 16.56
N GLU A 246 -13.16 21.48 17.25
CA GLU A 246 -13.06 21.08 18.67
C GLU A 246 -12.09 19.90 18.89
N ASP A 247 -11.77 19.16 17.82
CA ASP A 247 -10.82 18.07 17.84
C ASP A 247 -9.34 18.51 17.78
N GLY A 248 -9.07 19.83 17.66
CA GLY A 248 -7.73 20.41 17.67
C GLY A 248 -6.97 20.38 16.34
N PHE A 249 -7.65 20.15 15.22
CA PHE A 249 -7.05 20.20 13.88
C PHE A 249 -7.32 21.49 13.10
N ASP A 250 -7.89 22.44 13.77
CA ASP A 250 -8.34 23.71 13.25
C ASP A 250 -7.24 24.53 12.55
N GLU A 251 -6.13 24.78 13.19
CA GLU A 251 -5.03 25.57 12.61
C GLU A 251 -4.52 24.95 11.30
N TYR A 252 -4.34 23.63 11.33
CA TYR A 252 -3.85 22.93 10.15
C TYR A 252 -4.91 22.88 9.04
N GLY A 253 -6.16 22.60 9.37
CA GLY A 253 -7.28 22.58 8.42
C GLY A 253 -7.50 23.95 7.77
N VAL A 254 -7.52 25.00 8.55
CA VAL A 254 -7.72 26.38 8.07
C VAL A 254 -6.55 26.84 7.21
N GLU A 255 -5.33 26.70 7.67
CA GLU A 255 -4.15 27.18 6.93
C GLU A 255 -3.92 26.42 5.61
N THR A 256 -4.26 25.14 5.55
CA THR A 256 -3.96 24.34 4.36
C THR A 256 -5.09 24.29 3.35
N TYR A 257 -6.33 24.43 3.79
CA TYR A 257 -7.50 24.23 2.94
C TYR A 257 -8.48 25.40 2.92
N GLY A 258 -8.55 26.21 3.98
CA GLY A 258 -9.45 27.35 4.06
C GLY A 258 -9.14 28.48 3.07
N GLU A 259 -7.88 28.67 2.69
CA GLU A 259 -7.50 29.65 1.67
C GLU A 259 -7.77 29.17 0.24
N HIS A 260 -7.71 27.87 -0.01
CA HIS A 260 -7.97 27.31 -1.33
C HIS A 260 -9.46 27.21 -1.66
N ASP A 261 -10.31 27.11 -0.64
CA ASP A 261 -11.77 27.06 -0.83
C ASP A 261 -12.41 28.45 -0.95
N LYS A 262 -11.63 29.52 -0.75
CA LYS A 262 -12.08 30.92 -0.92
C LYS A 262 -11.82 31.49 -2.31
N ALA A 263 -11.21 30.73 -3.19
CA ALA A 263 -10.99 31.03 -4.60
C ALA A 263 -11.98 30.25 -5.46
#